data_7a5245a68bad83136c182ffe4ce46819
#
_entry.id   7a5245a68bad83136c182ffe4ce46819
#
_cell.length_a   1.000
_cell.length_b   1.000
_cell.length_c   1.000
_cell.angle_alpha   90.00
_cell.angle_beta   90.00
_cell.angle_gamma   90.00
#
_symmetry.space_group_name_H-M   'P 1'
#
loop_
_entity.id
_entity.type
_entity.pdbx_description
1 polymer ?
#
loop_
_entity_poly.entity_id
_entity_poly.type
_entity_poly.pdbx_seq_one_letter_code
_entity_poly.pdbx_strand_id
1 'polypeptide(L)'
;MKPQAILVAALLAGAAGLTAFLVLAPHNASSAALSGYVEGEPLYPATPLPGRLVEIAVKRGDTVKAGQLLFTVDPTQGEARLSQALADVAAAKALATDARKGQRPAELGVFQAQVAAAEAQLTEAQQALDRARPLVEAGALPKAQLDAAIAARDTAKGQVNAAQKTLQAARLGGRTDQIAAADQRVRQAEATAEAARAQLADQSQAAPVAGRIEDVFFQQGEWTPASQPVLSLIPEDRVRIRFFVPEQSVANYAVGREVAFACDACATGLKASITYVSPRPEFTPPVIYSRESRDRMVFLVEATPVGDTKLIPGQPIDVAPLGPAAE
;
A
#
# COMPACT_ATOMS: atom_id res chain seq x y z
N MET A 1 69.65 -66.57 31.80
CA MET A 1 69.31 -65.22 31.27
C MET A 1 68.96 -64.32 32.45
N LYS A 2 69.62 -63.19 32.57
CA LYS A 2 69.45 -62.29 33.74
C LYS A 2 68.03 -61.67 33.78
N PRO A 3 67.32 -61.69 34.91
CA PRO A 3 65.92 -61.20 35.01
C PRO A 3 65.74 -59.75 34.59
N GLN A 4 66.79 -58.95 34.58
CA GLN A 4 66.80 -57.57 34.16
C GLN A 4 66.53 -57.35 32.65
N ALA A 5 66.94 -58.33 31.79
CA ALA A 5 66.76 -58.26 30.36
C ALA A 5 65.29 -58.49 29.96
N ILE A 6 64.51 -59.24 30.71
CA ILE A 6 63.07 -59.49 30.49
C ILE A 6 62.26 -58.28 30.88
N LEU A 7 62.63 -57.57 31.94
CA LEU A 7 61.97 -56.37 32.39
C LEU A 7 62.14 -55.20 31.38
N VAL A 8 63.34 -55.05 30.80
CA VAL A 8 63.57 -53.98 29.78
C VAL A 8 62.89 -54.34 28.48
N ALA A 9 62.80 -55.57 28.05
CA ALA A 9 62.04 -55.97 26.87
C ALA A 9 60.53 -55.77 27.04
N ALA A 10 59.95 -56.01 28.22
CA ALA A 10 58.56 -55.77 28.52
C ALA A 10 58.19 -54.25 28.54
N LEU A 11 59.12 -53.41 29.06
CA LEU A 11 58.92 -51.92 29.04
C LEU A 11 59.03 -51.38 27.62
N LEU A 12 59.92 -51.87 26.79
CA LEU A 12 60.02 -51.43 25.39
C LEU A 12 58.81 -51.89 24.56
N ALA A 13 58.30 -53.10 24.79
CA ALA A 13 57.06 -53.55 24.13
C ALA A 13 55.83 -52.77 24.57
N GLY A 14 55.73 -52.41 25.85
CA GLY A 14 54.65 -51.55 26.39
C GLY A 14 54.71 -50.13 25.83
N ALA A 15 55.91 -49.56 25.72
CA ALA A 15 56.08 -48.23 25.10
C ALA A 15 55.76 -48.23 23.59
N ALA A 16 56.15 -49.29 22.86
CA ALA A 16 55.84 -49.46 21.44
C ALA A 16 54.32 -49.70 21.23
N GLY A 17 53.65 -50.42 22.11
CA GLY A 17 52.20 -50.63 22.10
C GLY A 17 51.43 -49.33 22.38
N LEU A 18 51.90 -48.52 23.35
CA LEU A 18 51.31 -47.27 23.70
C LEU A 18 51.47 -46.20 22.57
N THR A 19 52.66 -46.17 21.93
CA THR A 19 52.91 -45.28 20.79
C THR A 19 52.07 -45.68 19.57
N ALA A 20 51.97 -46.98 19.29
CA ALA A 20 51.15 -47.53 18.21
C ALA A 20 49.65 -47.23 18.48
N PHE A 21 49.18 -47.35 19.72
CA PHE A 21 47.79 -46.99 20.10
C PHE A 21 47.53 -45.49 19.95
N LEU A 22 48.45 -44.59 20.34
CA LEU A 22 48.32 -43.13 20.20
C LEU A 22 48.42 -42.71 18.74
N VAL A 23 49.14 -43.37 17.87
CA VAL A 23 49.24 -43.02 16.44
C VAL A 23 48.14 -43.65 15.61
N LEU A 24 47.62 -44.83 15.99
CA LEU A 24 46.52 -45.50 15.31
C LEU A 24 45.12 -45.22 15.93
N ALA A 25 45.05 -44.54 17.07
CA ALA A 25 43.78 -44.10 17.58
C ALA A 25 43.11 -43.25 16.49
N PRO A 26 41.91 -43.62 16.01
CA PRO A 26 41.24 -42.81 15.01
C PRO A 26 41.10 -41.43 15.61
N HIS A 27 41.83 -40.46 15.06
CA HIS A 27 41.49 -39.07 15.27
C HIS A 27 40.10 -38.95 14.66
N ASN A 28 39.06 -39.03 15.51
CA ASN A 28 37.77 -38.52 15.14
C ASN A 28 38.01 -37.02 14.82
N ALA A 29 38.34 -36.74 13.58
CA ALA A 29 38.22 -35.42 13.05
C ALA A 29 36.73 -35.08 13.21
N SER A 30 36.33 -34.54 14.35
CA SER A 30 35.11 -33.80 14.45
C SER A 30 35.14 -32.84 13.27
N SER A 31 34.33 -33.13 12.26
CA SER A 31 34.20 -32.23 11.12
C SER A 31 33.86 -30.86 11.74
N ALA A 32 34.83 -29.94 11.66
CA ALA A 32 34.71 -28.66 12.34
C ALA A 32 33.40 -28.01 11.86
N ALA A 33 32.53 -27.67 12.79
CA ALA A 33 31.29 -26.96 12.49
C ALA A 33 31.63 -25.70 11.69
N LEU A 34 30.77 -25.37 10.73
CA LEU A 34 30.93 -24.17 9.92
C LEU A 34 30.34 -23.01 10.69
N SER A 35 31.15 -22.01 10.95
CA SER A 35 30.71 -20.83 11.66
C SER A 35 29.84 -19.93 10.75
N GLY A 36 28.76 -19.45 11.31
CA GLY A 36 27.83 -18.53 10.64
C GLY A 36 27.17 -17.58 11.63
N TYR A 37 26.23 -16.82 11.14
CA TYR A 37 25.42 -15.92 11.94
C TYR A 37 24.03 -15.76 11.34
N VAL A 38 23.11 -15.32 12.18
CA VAL A 38 21.75 -14.97 11.79
C VAL A 38 21.77 -13.56 11.23
N GLU A 39 21.21 -13.36 10.03
CA GLU A 39 21.03 -12.04 9.43
C GLU A 39 19.56 -11.73 9.24
N GLY A 40 19.16 -10.53 9.62
CA GLY A 40 17.84 -10.00 9.31
C GLY A 40 17.92 -9.09 8.08
N GLU A 41 16.96 -9.19 7.19
CA GLU A 41 16.84 -8.29 6.04
C GLU A 41 15.88 -7.15 6.39
N PRO A 42 16.41 -5.94 6.74
CA PRO A 42 15.58 -4.87 7.23
C PRO A 42 14.75 -4.21 6.13
N LEU A 43 13.56 -3.78 6.50
CA LEU A 43 12.75 -2.79 5.79
C LEU A 43 13.05 -1.40 6.37
N TYR A 44 12.98 -0.40 5.50
CA TYR A 44 13.28 0.98 5.84
C TYR A 44 12.05 1.89 5.64
N PRO A 45 11.07 1.89 6.56
CA PRO A 45 9.94 2.80 6.50
C PRO A 45 10.40 4.26 6.40
N ALA A 46 9.90 4.93 5.37
CA ALA A 46 10.19 6.32 5.07
C ALA A 46 8.89 7.07 4.76
N THR A 47 8.88 8.39 4.90
CA THR A 47 7.75 9.19 4.46
C THR A 47 7.95 9.65 3.00
N PRO A 48 6.91 9.63 2.15
CA PRO A 48 7.00 10.18 0.81
C PRO A 48 7.03 11.71 0.78
N LEU A 49 6.57 12.36 1.87
CA LEU A 49 6.51 13.82 2.00
C LEU A 49 7.47 14.29 3.09
N PRO A 50 8.21 15.40 2.85
CA PRO A 50 9.07 15.95 3.89
C PRO A 50 8.22 16.66 4.96
N GLY A 51 8.70 16.64 6.20
CA GLY A 51 8.05 17.34 7.29
C GLY A 51 8.67 17.10 8.64
N ARG A 52 8.11 17.70 9.67
CA ARG A 52 8.54 17.50 11.06
C ARG A 52 7.89 16.24 11.62
N LEU A 53 8.66 15.39 12.27
CA LEU A 53 8.14 14.25 13.03
C LEU A 53 7.45 14.75 14.31
N VAL A 54 6.13 14.59 14.37
CA VAL A 54 5.33 14.97 15.53
C VAL A 54 5.19 13.84 16.53
N GLU A 55 5.27 12.60 16.06
CA GLU A 55 5.16 11.41 16.89
C GLU A 55 6.04 10.29 16.35
N ILE A 56 6.72 9.58 17.25
CA ILE A 56 7.37 8.30 17.01
C ILE A 56 6.80 7.34 18.04
N ALA A 57 5.92 6.43 17.59
CA ALA A 57 5.15 5.55 18.47
C ALA A 57 5.93 4.30 18.94
N VAL A 58 7.15 4.12 18.44
CA VAL A 58 7.98 2.93 18.68
C VAL A 58 9.40 3.31 19.08
N LYS A 59 10.09 2.38 19.72
CA LYS A 59 11.49 2.53 20.17
C LYS A 59 12.32 1.38 19.63
N ARG A 60 13.63 1.57 19.59
CA ARG A 60 14.59 0.51 19.29
C ARG A 60 14.35 -0.72 20.18
N GLY A 61 14.24 -1.87 19.55
CA GLY A 61 14.01 -3.14 20.23
C GLY A 61 12.55 -3.55 20.37
N ASP A 62 11.60 -2.66 20.11
CA ASP A 62 10.16 -2.96 20.19
C ASP A 62 9.74 -3.98 19.12
N THR A 63 8.77 -4.83 19.47
CA THR A 63 8.10 -5.70 18.51
C THR A 63 6.80 -5.04 18.07
N VAL A 64 6.57 -4.98 16.76
CA VAL A 64 5.40 -4.35 16.16
C VAL A 64 4.58 -5.36 15.35
N LYS A 65 3.27 -5.13 15.28
CA LYS A 65 2.36 -5.90 14.42
C LYS A 65 2.14 -5.19 13.09
N ALA A 66 1.78 -5.94 12.05
CA ALA A 66 1.34 -5.33 10.79
C ALA A 66 0.19 -4.34 11.03
N GLY A 67 0.26 -3.16 10.41
CA GLY A 67 -0.70 -2.07 10.59
C GLY A 67 -0.51 -1.22 11.86
N GLN A 68 0.43 -1.54 12.74
CA GLN A 68 0.73 -0.71 13.92
C GLN A 68 1.42 0.58 13.51
N LEU A 69 0.95 1.73 14.07
CA LEU A 69 1.56 3.04 13.82
C LEU A 69 3.04 3.04 14.24
N LEU A 70 3.90 3.53 13.35
CA LEU A 70 5.33 3.68 13.59
C LEU A 70 5.69 5.12 13.93
N PHE A 71 5.30 6.05 13.06
CA PHE A 71 5.54 7.47 13.24
C PHE A 71 4.55 8.32 12.44
N THR A 72 4.43 9.60 12.81
CA THR A 72 3.58 10.59 12.14
C THR A 72 4.38 11.85 11.84
N VAL A 73 4.29 12.31 10.61
CA VAL A 73 4.78 13.62 10.17
C VAL A 73 3.67 14.65 10.35
N ASP A 74 4.01 15.92 10.61
CA ASP A 74 3.05 17.01 10.86
C ASP A 74 1.92 17.04 9.81
N PRO A 75 0.67 16.74 10.19
CA PRO A 75 -0.46 16.62 9.28
C PRO A 75 -1.10 17.96 8.92
N THR A 76 -0.70 19.07 9.55
CA THR A 76 -1.37 20.39 9.47
C THR A 76 -1.60 20.84 8.03
N GLN A 77 -0.60 20.72 7.17
CA GLN A 77 -0.73 21.11 5.76
C GLN A 77 -1.61 20.13 4.97
N GLY A 78 -1.51 18.83 5.27
CA GLY A 78 -2.34 17.79 4.66
C GLY A 78 -3.81 17.99 4.99
N GLU A 79 -4.13 18.24 6.25
CA GLU A 79 -5.48 18.52 6.74
C GLU A 79 -6.06 19.79 6.10
N ALA A 80 -5.28 20.87 6.01
CA ALA A 80 -5.70 22.09 5.35
C ALA A 80 -6.01 21.88 3.86
N ARG A 81 -5.18 21.12 3.14
CA ARG A 81 -5.41 20.78 1.72
C ARG A 81 -6.66 19.92 1.54
N LEU A 82 -6.86 18.92 2.40
CA LEU A 82 -8.06 18.08 2.38
C LEU A 82 -9.30 18.92 2.65
N SER A 83 -9.27 19.80 3.65
CA SER A 83 -10.38 20.72 3.98
C SER A 83 -10.73 21.62 2.80
N GLN A 84 -9.75 22.20 2.13
CA GLN A 84 -9.96 22.99 0.92
C GLN A 84 -10.59 22.16 -0.19
N ALA A 85 -10.05 20.98 -0.50
CA ALA A 85 -10.58 20.11 -1.55
C ALA A 85 -12.04 19.66 -1.26
N LEU A 86 -12.38 19.41 0.00
CA LEU A 86 -13.77 19.10 0.40
C LEU A 86 -14.70 20.29 0.22
N ALA A 87 -14.25 21.52 0.47
CA ALA A 87 -15.01 22.72 0.19
C ALA A 87 -15.26 22.90 -1.33
N ASP A 88 -14.27 22.61 -2.17
CA ASP A 88 -14.41 22.63 -3.63
C ASP A 88 -15.42 21.58 -4.12
N VAL A 89 -15.45 20.38 -3.52
CA VAL A 89 -16.49 19.36 -3.78
C VAL A 89 -17.87 19.91 -3.44
N ALA A 90 -18.03 20.55 -2.29
CA ALA A 90 -19.30 21.12 -1.87
C ALA A 90 -19.78 22.21 -2.83
N ALA A 91 -18.87 23.10 -3.27
CA ALA A 91 -19.17 24.14 -4.26
C ALA A 91 -19.57 23.55 -5.61
N ALA A 92 -18.84 22.54 -6.11
CA ALA A 92 -19.16 21.87 -7.37
C ALA A 92 -20.53 21.16 -7.31
N LYS A 93 -20.85 20.49 -6.19
CA LYS A 93 -22.17 19.86 -5.96
C LYS A 93 -23.31 20.90 -5.93
N ALA A 94 -23.09 22.05 -5.32
CA ALA A 94 -24.07 23.13 -5.30
C ALA A 94 -24.35 23.62 -6.73
N LEU A 95 -23.30 23.85 -7.53
CA LEU A 95 -23.43 24.26 -8.93
C LEU A 95 -24.13 23.20 -9.80
N ALA A 96 -23.80 21.91 -9.61
CA ALA A 96 -24.48 20.84 -10.33
C ALA A 96 -25.96 20.71 -9.94
N THR A 97 -26.28 20.97 -8.67
CA THR A 97 -27.65 20.99 -8.19
C THR A 97 -28.42 22.17 -8.79
N ASP A 98 -27.80 23.34 -8.85
CA ASP A 98 -28.38 24.54 -9.45
C ASP A 98 -28.61 24.35 -10.96
N ALA A 99 -27.63 23.76 -11.68
CA ALA A 99 -27.77 23.45 -13.10
C ALA A 99 -28.95 22.51 -13.41
N ARG A 100 -29.34 21.64 -12.49
CA ARG A 100 -30.53 20.77 -12.66
C ARG A 100 -31.85 21.43 -12.36
N LYS A 101 -31.84 22.54 -11.62
CA LYS A 101 -33.06 23.27 -11.28
C LYS A 101 -33.49 24.15 -12.43
N GLY A 102 -34.81 24.25 -12.69
CA GLY A 102 -35.42 25.30 -13.50
C GLY A 102 -35.44 26.64 -12.72
N GLN A 103 -36.20 27.58 -13.25
CA GLN A 103 -36.37 28.86 -12.56
C GLN A 103 -37.01 28.69 -11.17
N ARG A 104 -36.72 29.64 -10.29
CA ARG A 104 -37.25 29.63 -8.92
C ARG A 104 -38.79 29.73 -8.91
N PRO A 105 -39.47 29.20 -7.88
CA PRO A 105 -40.94 29.24 -7.78
C PRO A 105 -41.53 30.61 -7.97
N ALA A 106 -40.92 31.69 -7.45
CA ALA A 106 -41.36 33.04 -7.62
C ALA A 106 -41.32 33.52 -9.09
N GLU A 107 -40.28 33.13 -9.83
CA GLU A 107 -40.12 33.44 -11.26
C GLU A 107 -41.13 32.65 -12.11
N LEU A 108 -41.38 31.37 -11.77
CA LEU A 108 -42.40 30.56 -12.41
C LEU A 108 -43.80 31.13 -12.22
N GLY A 109 -44.07 31.79 -11.08
CA GLY A 109 -45.36 32.49 -10.82
C GLY A 109 -45.67 33.54 -11.86
N VAL A 110 -44.65 34.26 -12.39
CA VAL A 110 -44.87 35.27 -13.46
C VAL A 110 -45.36 34.59 -14.76
N PHE A 111 -44.72 33.46 -15.15
CA PHE A 111 -45.14 32.74 -16.35
C PHE A 111 -46.52 32.08 -16.17
N GLN A 112 -46.85 31.61 -14.97
CA GLN A 112 -48.20 31.11 -14.67
C GLN A 112 -49.26 32.19 -14.81
N ALA A 113 -49.00 33.42 -14.35
CA ALA A 113 -49.89 34.55 -14.51
C ALA A 113 -50.09 34.93 -16.00
N GLN A 114 -49.01 34.83 -16.81
CA GLN A 114 -49.08 35.03 -18.25
C GLN A 114 -50.00 34.00 -18.95
N VAL A 115 -49.86 32.71 -18.56
CA VAL A 115 -50.77 31.68 -19.08
C VAL A 115 -52.21 31.97 -18.71
N ALA A 116 -52.49 32.32 -17.45
CA ALA A 116 -53.85 32.63 -16.99
C ALA A 116 -54.43 33.81 -17.74
N ALA A 117 -53.67 34.89 -18.00
CA ALA A 117 -54.11 36.03 -18.80
C ALA A 117 -54.45 35.65 -20.24
N ALA A 118 -53.60 34.81 -20.90
CA ALA A 118 -53.87 34.33 -22.25
C ALA A 118 -55.11 33.42 -22.32
N GLU A 119 -55.31 32.56 -21.31
CA GLU A 119 -56.53 31.71 -21.19
C GLU A 119 -57.83 32.56 -21.02
N ALA A 120 -57.75 33.65 -20.25
CA ALA A 120 -58.87 34.59 -20.13
C ALA A 120 -59.20 35.22 -21.48
N GLN A 121 -58.20 35.67 -22.25
CA GLN A 121 -58.36 36.20 -23.60
C GLN A 121 -59.01 35.22 -24.58
N LEU A 122 -58.58 33.96 -24.53
CA LEU A 122 -59.11 32.85 -25.32
C LEU A 122 -60.61 32.64 -24.96
N THR A 123 -60.91 32.62 -23.67
CA THR A 123 -62.28 32.47 -23.18
C THR A 123 -63.19 33.61 -23.71
N GLU A 124 -62.75 34.86 -23.68
CA GLU A 124 -63.46 36.02 -24.23
C GLU A 124 -63.68 35.85 -25.73
N ALA A 125 -62.64 35.55 -26.49
CA ALA A 125 -62.71 35.35 -27.94
C ALA A 125 -63.63 34.18 -28.32
N GLN A 126 -63.60 33.07 -27.56
CA GLN A 126 -64.50 31.95 -27.76
C GLN A 126 -65.95 32.30 -27.51
N GLN A 127 -66.26 33.05 -26.43
CA GLN A 127 -67.61 33.51 -26.16
C GLN A 127 -68.09 34.46 -27.25
N ALA A 128 -67.23 35.35 -27.79
CA ALA A 128 -67.54 36.20 -28.89
C ALA A 128 -67.93 35.45 -30.17
N LEU A 129 -67.14 34.41 -30.49
CA LEU A 129 -67.43 33.51 -31.61
C LEU A 129 -68.74 32.74 -31.43
N ASP A 130 -68.99 32.22 -30.20
CA ASP A 130 -70.22 31.47 -29.91
C ASP A 130 -71.47 32.33 -29.98
N ARG A 131 -71.36 33.64 -29.71
CA ARG A 131 -72.43 34.59 -29.93
C ARG A 131 -72.62 34.98 -31.40
N ALA A 132 -71.54 35.16 -32.16
CA ALA A 132 -71.56 35.56 -33.55
C ALA A 132 -72.14 34.48 -34.48
N ARG A 133 -71.85 33.20 -34.22
CA ARG A 133 -72.28 32.10 -35.08
C ARG A 133 -73.74 32.01 -35.34
N PRO A 134 -74.62 31.91 -34.31
CA PRO A 134 -76.07 31.83 -34.56
C PRO A 134 -76.68 33.08 -35.20
N LEU A 135 -76.08 34.26 -34.97
CA LEU A 135 -76.54 35.49 -35.57
C LEU A 135 -76.24 35.57 -37.07
N VAL A 136 -75.11 35.04 -37.51
CA VAL A 136 -74.77 34.92 -38.93
C VAL A 136 -75.62 33.85 -39.60
N GLU A 137 -75.88 32.69 -38.95
CA GLU A 137 -76.82 31.67 -39.44
C GLU A 137 -78.23 32.19 -39.62
N ALA A 138 -78.64 33.07 -38.72
CA ALA A 138 -79.97 33.76 -38.84
C ALA A 138 -79.99 34.94 -39.83
N GLY A 139 -78.88 35.25 -40.52
CA GLY A 139 -78.77 36.38 -41.47
C GLY A 139 -78.65 37.76 -40.78
N ALA A 140 -78.51 37.83 -39.45
CA ALA A 140 -78.45 39.09 -38.69
C ALA A 140 -77.09 39.76 -38.67
N LEU A 141 -76.00 39.00 -39.02
CA LEU A 141 -74.64 39.49 -39.11
C LEU A 141 -73.98 39.07 -40.42
N PRO A 142 -73.06 39.92 -40.99
CA PRO A 142 -72.28 39.54 -42.19
C PRO A 142 -71.25 38.38 -41.89
N LYS A 143 -71.06 37.54 -42.88
CA LYS A 143 -70.06 36.42 -42.79
C LYS A 143 -68.66 36.91 -42.39
N ALA A 144 -68.25 38.08 -42.86
CA ALA A 144 -66.97 38.70 -42.52
C ALA A 144 -66.75 38.89 -41.00
N GLN A 145 -67.82 39.08 -40.21
CA GLN A 145 -67.75 39.19 -38.76
C GLN A 145 -67.52 37.82 -38.09
N LEU A 146 -68.12 36.77 -38.66
CA LEU A 146 -67.84 35.42 -38.20
C LEU A 146 -66.35 35.01 -38.46
N ASP A 147 -65.86 35.33 -39.69
CA ASP A 147 -64.47 35.07 -40.07
C ASP A 147 -63.50 35.82 -39.14
N ALA A 148 -63.81 37.08 -38.81
CA ALA A 148 -63.06 37.90 -37.85
C ALA A 148 -63.08 37.28 -36.43
N ALA A 149 -64.21 36.76 -35.96
CA ALA A 149 -64.32 36.13 -34.64
C ALA A 149 -63.59 34.81 -34.60
N ILE A 150 -63.58 34.03 -35.68
CA ILE A 150 -62.75 32.79 -35.82
C ILE A 150 -61.26 33.14 -35.75
N ALA A 151 -60.85 34.16 -36.52
CA ALA A 151 -59.45 34.59 -36.54
C ALA A 151 -58.98 35.10 -35.14
N ALA A 152 -59.83 35.86 -34.44
CA ALA A 152 -59.56 36.34 -33.07
C ALA A 152 -59.37 35.16 -32.08
N ARG A 153 -60.27 34.16 -32.13
CA ARG A 153 -60.21 33.00 -31.29
C ARG A 153 -58.90 32.14 -31.60
N ASP A 154 -58.59 31.99 -32.89
CA ASP A 154 -57.41 31.24 -33.29
C ASP A 154 -56.12 31.98 -32.89
N THR A 155 -56.09 33.27 -32.96
CA THR A 155 -54.97 34.10 -32.45
C THR A 155 -54.83 33.94 -30.95
N ALA A 156 -55.90 34.05 -30.15
CA ALA A 156 -55.86 33.86 -28.71
C ALA A 156 -55.44 32.47 -28.31
N LYS A 157 -55.89 31.44 -29.07
CA LYS A 157 -55.43 30.06 -28.88
C LYS A 157 -53.91 29.90 -29.13
N GLY A 158 -53.39 30.59 -30.15
CA GLY A 158 -51.96 30.67 -30.42
C GLY A 158 -51.16 31.28 -29.25
N GLN A 159 -51.73 32.37 -28.66
CA GLN A 159 -51.11 33.03 -27.49
C GLN A 159 -51.08 32.13 -26.25
N VAL A 160 -52.14 31.37 -25.95
CA VAL A 160 -52.14 30.37 -24.87
C VAL A 160 -51.05 29.34 -25.09
N ASN A 161 -50.96 28.76 -26.30
CA ASN A 161 -49.94 27.77 -26.63
C ASN A 161 -48.52 28.35 -26.46
N ALA A 162 -48.29 29.59 -26.89
CA ALA A 162 -46.99 30.26 -26.71
C ALA A 162 -46.65 30.46 -25.24
N ALA A 163 -47.57 30.95 -24.44
CA ALA A 163 -47.39 31.17 -22.99
C ALA A 163 -47.13 29.84 -22.26
N GLN A 164 -47.87 28.77 -22.60
CA GLN A 164 -47.68 27.44 -22.03
C GLN A 164 -46.30 26.87 -22.39
N LYS A 165 -45.81 27.03 -23.63
CA LYS A 165 -44.48 26.61 -24.05
C LYS A 165 -43.39 27.39 -23.33
N THR A 166 -43.56 28.68 -23.07
CA THR A 166 -42.64 29.50 -22.31
C THR A 166 -42.55 29.01 -20.85
N LEU A 167 -43.70 28.74 -20.21
CA LEU A 167 -43.75 28.18 -18.86
C LEU A 167 -43.09 26.80 -18.81
N GLN A 168 -43.33 25.96 -19.82
CA GLN A 168 -42.67 24.64 -19.91
C GLN A 168 -41.14 24.79 -20.01
N ALA A 169 -40.66 25.70 -20.85
CA ALA A 169 -39.22 25.96 -20.98
C ALA A 169 -38.60 26.49 -19.66
N ALA A 170 -39.32 27.38 -18.97
CA ALA A 170 -38.88 27.93 -17.68
C ALA A 170 -38.80 26.88 -16.55
N ARG A 171 -39.57 25.81 -16.63
CA ARG A 171 -39.54 24.70 -15.68
C ARG A 171 -38.35 23.76 -15.91
N LEU A 172 -37.77 23.76 -17.12
CA LEU A 172 -36.60 22.93 -17.43
C LEU A 172 -35.38 23.52 -16.75
N GLY A 173 -34.50 22.65 -16.25
CA GLY A 173 -33.15 23.01 -15.81
C GLY A 173 -32.24 23.35 -16.99
N GLY A 174 -30.96 23.43 -16.73
CA GLY A 174 -29.94 23.63 -17.76
C GLY A 174 -30.00 22.57 -18.86
N ARG A 175 -29.41 22.87 -19.99
CA ARG A 175 -29.27 21.90 -21.10
C ARG A 175 -28.53 20.66 -20.64
N THR A 176 -28.84 19.50 -21.22
CA THR A 176 -28.23 18.21 -20.89
C THR A 176 -26.69 18.29 -20.82
N ASP A 177 -26.08 18.99 -21.80
CA ASP A 177 -24.63 19.15 -21.84
C ASP A 177 -24.09 20.01 -20.68
N GLN A 178 -24.86 21.05 -20.25
CA GLN A 178 -24.49 21.89 -19.11
C GLN A 178 -24.55 21.09 -17.80
N ILE A 179 -25.57 20.25 -17.63
CA ILE A 179 -25.73 19.38 -16.48
C ILE A 179 -24.58 18.35 -16.49
N ALA A 180 -24.31 17.74 -17.64
CA ALA A 180 -23.18 16.79 -17.79
C ALA A 180 -21.84 17.45 -17.47
N ALA A 181 -21.59 18.68 -17.92
CA ALA A 181 -20.38 19.43 -17.61
C ALA A 181 -20.26 19.73 -16.10
N ALA A 182 -21.35 20.12 -15.45
CA ALA A 182 -21.38 20.33 -14.00
C ALA A 182 -21.10 19.04 -13.22
N ASP A 183 -21.65 17.92 -13.66
CA ASP A 183 -21.38 16.60 -13.08
C ASP A 183 -19.91 16.17 -13.24
N GLN A 184 -19.28 16.49 -14.36
CA GLN A 184 -17.86 16.26 -14.55
C GLN A 184 -17.01 17.08 -13.58
N ARG A 185 -17.40 18.34 -13.31
CA ARG A 185 -16.71 19.17 -12.31
C ARG A 185 -16.81 18.58 -10.91
N VAL A 186 -17.96 18.00 -10.54
CA VAL A 186 -18.11 17.28 -9.26
C VAL A 186 -17.11 16.13 -9.20
N ARG A 187 -17.06 15.27 -10.22
CA ARG A 187 -16.14 14.15 -10.27
C ARG A 187 -14.67 14.59 -10.20
N GLN A 188 -14.32 15.67 -10.88
CA GLN A 188 -12.97 16.25 -10.82
C GLN A 188 -12.62 16.72 -9.40
N ALA A 189 -13.52 17.44 -8.74
CA ALA A 189 -13.31 17.90 -7.36
C ALA A 189 -13.23 16.73 -6.38
N GLU A 190 -14.06 15.68 -6.53
CA GLU A 190 -14.00 14.47 -5.72
C GLU A 190 -12.66 13.73 -5.90
N ALA A 191 -12.16 13.60 -7.13
CA ALA A 191 -10.85 13.00 -7.37
C ALA A 191 -9.71 13.81 -6.72
N THR A 192 -9.80 15.16 -6.73
CA THR A 192 -8.84 16.02 -6.04
C THR A 192 -8.89 15.84 -4.52
N ALA A 193 -10.08 15.72 -3.95
CA ALA A 193 -10.25 15.47 -2.51
C ALA A 193 -9.73 14.08 -2.10
N GLU A 194 -9.91 13.06 -2.94
CA GLU A 194 -9.38 11.73 -2.70
C GLU A 194 -7.85 11.71 -2.76
N ALA A 195 -7.25 12.42 -3.72
CA ALA A 195 -5.80 12.58 -3.77
C ALA A 195 -5.25 13.29 -2.52
N ALA A 196 -5.93 14.34 -2.05
CA ALA A 196 -5.54 15.04 -0.82
C ALA A 196 -5.67 14.12 0.42
N ARG A 197 -6.71 13.26 0.47
CA ARG A 197 -6.88 12.28 1.54
C ARG A 197 -5.77 11.23 1.54
N ALA A 198 -5.40 10.72 0.38
CA ALA A 198 -4.27 9.78 0.27
C ALA A 198 -2.96 10.41 0.72
N GLN A 199 -2.68 11.66 0.31
CA GLN A 199 -1.49 12.39 0.77
C GLN A 199 -1.48 12.63 2.29
N LEU A 200 -2.63 12.87 2.90
CA LEU A 200 -2.75 12.99 4.36
C LEU A 200 -2.49 11.65 5.04
N ALA A 201 -3.00 10.55 4.49
CA ALA A 201 -2.75 9.21 5.03
C ALA A 201 -1.26 8.84 4.97
N ASP A 202 -0.54 9.26 3.94
CA ASP A 202 0.90 9.06 3.78
C ASP A 202 1.76 9.76 4.85
N GLN A 203 1.20 10.69 5.60
CA GLN A 203 1.90 11.35 6.72
C GLN A 203 1.94 10.50 7.99
N SER A 204 1.12 9.45 8.08
CA SER A 204 1.13 8.48 9.17
C SER A 204 1.57 7.13 8.64
N GLN A 205 2.76 6.69 9.03
CA GLN A 205 3.35 5.44 8.56
C GLN A 205 3.09 4.31 9.55
N ALA A 206 2.52 3.23 9.03
CA ALA A 206 2.28 2.01 9.79
C ALA A 206 3.26 0.89 9.34
N ALA A 207 3.48 -0.08 10.23
CA ALA A 207 4.29 -1.25 9.93
C ALA A 207 3.66 -2.07 8.79
N PRO A 208 4.37 -2.30 7.67
CA PRO A 208 3.83 -3.09 6.57
C PRO A 208 3.67 -4.57 6.92
N VAL A 209 4.50 -5.06 7.84
CA VAL A 209 4.53 -6.44 8.34
C VAL A 209 4.85 -6.45 9.83
N ALA A 210 4.59 -7.56 10.50
CA ALA A 210 5.05 -7.79 11.86
C ALA A 210 6.58 -7.94 11.89
N GLY A 211 7.23 -7.43 12.93
CA GLY A 211 8.68 -7.49 13.04
C GLY A 211 9.20 -6.75 14.26
N ARG A 212 10.52 -6.61 14.33
CA ARG A 212 11.23 -5.93 15.40
C ARG A 212 11.91 -4.66 14.89
N ILE A 213 11.77 -3.57 15.63
CA ILE A 213 12.49 -2.31 15.36
C ILE A 213 13.98 -2.50 15.68
N GLU A 214 14.81 -2.41 14.66
CA GLU A 214 16.26 -2.52 14.79
C GLU A 214 16.87 -1.21 15.25
N ASP A 215 16.49 -0.10 14.57
CA ASP A 215 16.98 1.24 14.92
C ASP A 215 15.97 2.31 14.55
N VAL A 216 16.11 3.49 15.18
CA VAL A 216 15.32 4.70 14.90
C VAL A 216 16.31 5.84 14.63
N PHE A 217 16.27 6.36 13.39
CA PHE A 217 17.28 7.29 12.88
C PHE A 217 17.00 8.76 13.21
N PHE A 218 15.75 9.09 13.54
CA PHE A 218 15.30 10.45 13.84
C PHE A 218 14.64 10.52 15.20
N GLN A 219 14.59 11.73 15.76
CA GLN A 219 13.90 12.00 17.03
C GLN A 219 12.62 12.78 16.78
N GLN A 220 11.69 12.70 17.73
CA GLN A 220 10.49 13.52 17.72
C GLN A 220 10.86 15.02 17.72
N GLY A 221 10.25 15.78 16.82
CA GLY A 221 10.52 17.19 16.60
C GLY A 221 11.52 17.48 15.49
N GLU A 222 12.27 16.49 15.02
CA GLU A 222 13.21 16.64 13.90
C GLU A 222 12.49 16.73 12.55
N TRP A 223 13.16 17.34 11.60
CA TRP A 223 12.70 17.44 10.21
C TRP A 223 13.22 16.25 9.41
N THR A 224 12.33 15.51 8.78
CA THR A 224 12.69 14.41 7.88
C THR A 224 12.48 14.81 6.42
N PRO A 225 13.51 14.63 5.56
CA PRO A 225 13.37 14.74 4.12
C PRO A 225 12.48 13.63 3.54
N ALA A 226 11.89 13.87 2.36
CA ALA A 226 11.16 12.83 1.65
C ALA A 226 12.07 11.64 1.30
N SER A 227 11.52 10.43 1.36
CA SER A 227 12.17 9.16 1.01
C SER A 227 13.40 8.80 1.85
N GLN A 228 13.66 9.52 2.94
CA GLN A 228 14.71 9.13 3.88
C GLN A 228 14.13 8.19 4.94
N PRO A 229 14.78 7.03 5.20
CA PRO A 229 14.35 6.10 6.24
C PRO A 229 14.27 6.77 7.62
N VAL A 230 13.15 6.62 8.30
CA VAL A 230 12.96 7.12 9.67
C VAL A 230 13.40 6.08 10.69
N LEU A 231 13.19 4.81 10.38
CA LEU A 231 13.57 3.68 11.23
C LEU A 231 13.89 2.45 10.38
N SER A 232 14.45 1.43 11.02
CA SER A 232 14.75 0.11 10.46
C SER A 232 13.86 -0.93 11.17
N LEU A 233 13.14 -1.74 10.38
CA LEU A 233 12.25 -2.81 10.83
C LEU A 233 12.71 -4.13 10.24
N ILE A 234 13.05 -5.12 11.08
CA ILE A 234 13.36 -6.48 10.64
C ILE A 234 12.09 -7.32 10.75
N PRO A 235 11.51 -7.79 9.63
CA PRO A 235 10.38 -8.71 9.63
C PRO A 235 10.74 -10.07 10.24
N GLU A 236 9.80 -10.71 10.93
CA GLU A 236 10.03 -12.03 11.54
C GLU A 236 10.27 -13.12 10.49
N ASP A 237 9.73 -12.98 9.29
CA ASP A 237 9.85 -13.93 8.17
C ASP A 237 11.08 -13.69 7.28
N ARG A 238 11.83 -12.60 7.50
CA ARG A 238 13.03 -12.24 6.72
C ARG A 238 14.32 -12.42 7.49
N VAL A 239 14.38 -13.50 8.26
CA VAL A 239 15.59 -13.92 8.96
C VAL A 239 16.24 -15.05 8.18
N ARG A 240 17.51 -14.89 7.87
CA ARG A 240 18.34 -15.87 7.16
C ARG A 240 19.53 -16.27 8.02
N ILE A 241 20.06 -17.44 7.78
CA ILE A 241 21.36 -17.83 8.30
C ILE A 241 22.40 -17.67 7.20
N ARG A 242 23.52 -17.07 7.54
CA ARG A 242 24.70 -16.95 6.69
C ARG A 242 25.84 -17.70 7.29
N PHE A 243 26.48 -18.55 6.52
CA PHE A 243 27.63 -19.32 6.96
C PHE A 243 28.64 -19.46 5.82
N PHE A 244 29.88 -19.79 6.19
CA PHE A 244 30.98 -19.80 5.28
C PHE A 244 31.47 -21.21 5.06
N VAL A 245 31.53 -21.65 3.81
CA VAL A 245 31.90 -23.00 3.38
C VAL A 245 33.24 -22.95 2.68
N PRO A 246 34.22 -23.79 3.09
CA PRO A 246 35.50 -23.92 2.39
C PRO A 246 35.32 -24.36 0.93
N GLU A 247 36.19 -23.89 0.04
CA GLU A 247 36.19 -24.24 -1.39
C GLU A 247 36.08 -25.72 -1.65
N GLN A 248 36.82 -26.52 -0.87
CA GLN A 248 36.89 -27.99 -1.04
C GLN A 248 35.54 -28.70 -0.84
N SER A 249 34.60 -28.07 -0.10
CA SER A 249 33.30 -28.66 0.24
C SER A 249 32.10 -27.96 -0.35
N VAL A 250 32.30 -26.83 -1.03
CA VAL A 250 31.17 -25.99 -1.55
C VAL A 250 30.29 -26.77 -2.53
N ALA A 251 30.84 -27.70 -3.29
CA ALA A 251 30.07 -28.54 -4.23
C ALA A 251 28.97 -29.38 -3.54
N ASN A 252 29.06 -29.58 -2.23
CA ASN A 252 28.07 -30.30 -1.45
C ASN A 252 26.87 -29.43 -1.06
N TYR A 253 26.94 -28.09 -1.28
CA TYR A 253 25.93 -27.13 -0.85
C TYR A 253 25.14 -26.64 -2.05
N ALA A 254 24.16 -27.42 -2.49
CA ALA A 254 23.26 -27.02 -3.56
C ALA A 254 22.02 -26.33 -3.00
N VAL A 255 21.46 -25.39 -3.76
CA VAL A 255 20.17 -24.74 -3.43
C VAL A 255 19.09 -25.80 -3.26
N GLY A 256 18.29 -25.69 -2.20
CA GLY A 256 17.22 -26.61 -1.83
C GLY A 256 17.67 -27.75 -0.89
N ARG A 257 18.97 -27.95 -0.62
CA ARG A 257 19.41 -28.90 0.40
C ARG A 257 19.18 -28.34 1.81
N GLU A 258 18.86 -29.24 2.75
CA GLU A 258 18.77 -28.91 4.16
C GLU A 258 20.12 -29.04 4.87
N VAL A 259 20.39 -28.10 5.75
CA VAL A 259 21.51 -28.11 6.68
C VAL A 259 20.98 -28.08 8.11
N ALA A 260 21.61 -28.85 8.99
CA ALA A 260 21.36 -28.74 10.41
C ALA A 260 22.23 -27.64 11.00
N PHE A 261 21.68 -26.85 11.91
CA PHE A 261 22.45 -25.83 12.62
C PHE A 261 22.08 -25.80 14.10
N ALA A 262 22.97 -25.25 14.88
CA ALA A 262 22.81 -25.05 16.30
C ALA A 262 23.22 -23.64 16.69
N CYS A 263 22.65 -23.12 17.76
CA CYS A 263 23.05 -21.86 18.38
C CYS A 263 22.94 -21.98 19.89
N ASP A 264 23.70 -21.15 20.61
CA ASP A 264 23.62 -21.10 22.07
C ASP A 264 22.20 -20.71 22.52
N ALA A 265 21.66 -21.47 23.46
CA ALA A 265 20.30 -21.29 23.98
C ALA A 265 19.15 -21.49 22.95
N CYS A 266 19.40 -22.11 21.83
CA CYS A 266 18.36 -22.49 20.86
C CYS A 266 17.79 -23.89 21.11
N ALA A 267 16.64 -24.19 20.51
CA ALA A 267 16.12 -25.55 20.48
C ALA A 267 17.09 -26.50 19.75
N THR A 268 17.06 -27.77 20.09
CA THR A 268 17.87 -28.80 19.39
C THR A 268 17.19 -29.23 18.09
N GLY A 269 18.00 -29.63 17.10
CA GLY A 269 17.49 -30.19 15.83
C GLY A 269 17.00 -29.16 14.82
N LEU A 270 17.50 -27.92 14.90
CA LEU A 270 17.16 -26.86 13.94
C LEU A 270 17.70 -27.20 12.56
N LYS A 271 16.91 -26.87 11.54
CA LYS A 271 17.25 -27.05 10.14
C LYS A 271 17.02 -25.79 9.35
N ALA A 272 17.78 -25.61 8.28
CA ALA A 272 17.57 -24.54 7.32
C ALA A 272 17.73 -25.07 5.90
N SER A 273 16.96 -24.53 4.97
CA SER A 273 17.04 -24.84 3.55
C SER A 273 17.94 -23.83 2.85
N ILE A 274 18.93 -24.29 2.12
CA ILE A 274 19.87 -23.46 1.36
C ILE A 274 19.09 -22.74 0.25
N THR A 275 19.17 -21.41 0.25
CA THR A 275 18.48 -20.55 -0.74
C THR A 275 19.44 -19.89 -1.72
N TYR A 276 20.71 -19.72 -1.31
CA TYR A 276 21.71 -19.09 -2.16
C TYR A 276 23.12 -19.59 -1.82
N VAL A 277 23.94 -19.75 -2.85
CA VAL A 277 25.38 -20.03 -2.74
C VAL A 277 26.11 -18.99 -3.57
N SER A 278 27.02 -18.24 -2.95
CA SER A 278 27.75 -17.20 -3.66
C SER A 278 28.59 -17.79 -4.79
N PRO A 279 28.53 -17.25 -6.01
CA PRO A 279 29.41 -17.69 -7.11
C PRO A 279 30.83 -17.13 -7.00
N ARG A 280 31.08 -16.26 -6.03
CA ARG A 280 32.39 -15.64 -5.80
C ARG A 280 32.91 -16.02 -4.43
N PRO A 281 34.18 -16.43 -4.34
CA PRO A 281 34.81 -16.67 -3.04
C PRO A 281 34.99 -15.35 -2.29
N GLU A 282 34.85 -15.42 -0.98
CA GLU A 282 35.12 -14.35 -0.05
C GLU A 282 36.29 -14.76 0.85
N PHE A 283 37.02 -13.77 1.37
CA PHE A 283 38.00 -14.06 2.42
C PHE A 283 37.24 -14.08 3.76
N THR A 284 37.57 -15.05 4.60
CA THR A 284 36.99 -15.08 5.96
C THR A 284 37.20 -13.73 6.65
N PRO A 285 36.15 -13.12 7.18
CA PRO A 285 36.31 -11.89 7.97
C PRO A 285 37.35 -12.16 9.08
N PRO A 286 38.33 -11.26 9.30
CA PRO A 286 39.40 -11.46 10.26
C PRO A 286 38.87 -11.29 11.68
N VAL A 287 38.20 -12.30 12.22
CA VAL A 287 37.69 -12.26 13.61
C VAL A 287 38.75 -12.79 14.59
N ILE A 288 39.80 -13.48 14.12
CA ILE A 288 40.87 -13.97 14.98
C ILE A 288 42.23 -13.86 14.25
N TYR A 289 43.15 -13.15 14.86
CA TYR A 289 44.55 -12.96 14.42
C TYR A 289 45.36 -14.21 14.64
N SER A 290 45.17 -15.27 13.87
CA SER A 290 46.14 -16.36 13.76
C SER A 290 46.74 -16.41 12.36
N ARG A 291 48.04 -16.68 12.27
CA ARG A 291 48.78 -16.75 10.99
C ARG A 291 48.29 -17.84 10.05
N GLU A 292 47.60 -18.86 10.57
CA GLU A 292 47.08 -20.02 9.81
C GLU A 292 45.70 -19.78 9.18
N SER A 293 45.01 -18.68 9.54
CA SER A 293 43.65 -18.38 9.12
C SER A 293 43.56 -17.50 7.87
N ARG A 294 44.70 -17.04 7.31
CA ARG A 294 44.72 -15.97 6.29
C ARG A 294 44.49 -16.42 4.85
N ASP A 295 44.56 -17.70 4.54
CA ASP A 295 44.62 -18.15 3.14
C ASP A 295 43.49 -19.14 2.73
N ARG A 296 42.37 -19.17 3.45
CA ARG A 296 41.25 -20.06 3.06
C ARG A 296 40.18 -19.28 2.39
N MET A 297 40.03 -19.44 1.08
CA MET A 297 38.89 -19.01 0.34
C MET A 297 37.64 -19.75 0.83
N VAL A 298 36.61 -19.01 1.13
CA VAL A 298 35.31 -19.50 1.57
C VAL A 298 34.20 -18.97 0.66
N PHE A 299 33.15 -19.73 0.55
CA PHE A 299 31.95 -19.32 -0.17
C PHE A 299 30.86 -19.02 0.83
N LEU A 300 30.21 -17.87 0.66
CA LEU A 300 29.03 -17.52 1.43
C LEU A 300 27.85 -18.38 0.99
N VAL A 301 27.19 -19.01 1.95
CA VAL A 301 25.94 -19.75 1.76
C VAL A 301 24.87 -19.12 2.63
N GLU A 302 23.70 -18.87 2.02
CA GLU A 302 22.53 -18.39 2.73
C GLU A 302 21.48 -19.51 2.77
N ALA A 303 20.85 -19.65 3.92
CA ALA A 303 19.76 -20.60 4.10
C ALA A 303 18.64 -19.99 4.94
N THR A 304 17.42 -20.38 4.65
CA THR A 304 16.22 -19.96 5.39
C THR A 304 15.87 -21.02 6.43
N PRO A 305 15.70 -20.65 7.71
CA PRO A 305 15.28 -21.58 8.75
C PRO A 305 13.96 -22.27 8.39
N VAL A 306 13.88 -23.57 8.68
CA VAL A 306 12.65 -24.37 8.47
C VAL A 306 11.90 -24.47 9.79
N GLY A 307 10.63 -24.05 9.79
CA GLY A 307 9.78 -24.05 10.98
C GLY A 307 9.79 -22.72 11.73
N ASP A 308 9.01 -22.66 12.80
CA ASP A 308 8.88 -21.46 13.65
C ASP A 308 10.07 -21.35 14.62
N THR A 309 11.16 -20.75 14.15
CA THR A 309 12.38 -20.54 14.92
C THR A 309 12.56 -19.07 15.25
N LYS A 310 12.52 -18.74 16.55
CA LYS A 310 12.82 -17.38 17.02
C LYS A 310 14.33 -17.16 17.07
N LEU A 311 14.89 -16.73 15.95
CA LEU A 311 16.29 -16.37 15.83
C LEU A 311 16.47 -14.86 15.99
N ILE A 312 17.58 -14.46 16.60
CA ILE A 312 17.89 -13.04 16.80
C ILE A 312 18.96 -12.64 15.77
N PRO A 313 18.73 -11.61 14.93
CA PRO A 313 19.77 -11.08 14.06
C PRO A 313 21.06 -10.78 14.80
N GLY A 314 22.20 -11.15 14.20
CA GLY A 314 23.52 -11.06 14.82
C GLY A 314 23.91 -12.24 15.71
N GLN A 315 23.01 -13.21 15.95
CA GLN A 315 23.30 -14.38 16.75
C GLN A 315 24.27 -15.32 16.01
N PRO A 316 25.39 -15.74 16.63
CA PRO A 316 26.29 -16.73 16.06
C PRO A 316 25.63 -18.10 16.01
N ILE A 317 25.93 -18.86 14.95
CA ILE A 317 25.43 -20.22 14.73
C ILE A 317 26.57 -21.14 14.28
N ASP A 318 26.43 -22.41 14.59
CA ASP A 318 27.26 -23.48 14.09
C ASP A 318 26.46 -24.37 13.16
N VAL A 319 26.90 -24.48 11.91
CA VAL A 319 26.27 -25.32 10.89
C VAL A 319 27.01 -26.64 10.74
N ALA A 320 26.28 -27.73 10.78
CA ALA A 320 26.82 -29.05 10.57
C ALA A 320 27.30 -29.23 9.12
N PRO A 321 28.52 -29.67 8.88
CA PRO A 321 29.03 -29.90 7.54
C PRO A 321 28.20 -30.94 6.79
N LEU A 322 27.91 -30.67 5.51
CA LEU A 322 27.26 -31.64 4.63
C LEU A 322 28.30 -32.59 4.04
N GLY A 323 28.02 -33.89 4.12
CA GLY A 323 28.76 -34.91 3.36
C GLY A 323 28.46 -34.82 1.86
N PRO A 324 29.18 -35.58 1.01
CA PRO A 324 28.90 -35.68 -0.41
C PRO A 324 27.42 -35.94 -0.66
N ALA A 325 26.88 -35.33 -1.71
CA ALA A 325 25.53 -35.65 -2.12
C ALA A 325 25.47 -37.15 -2.45
N ALA A 326 24.52 -37.88 -1.85
CA ALA A 326 24.21 -39.21 -2.34
C ALA A 326 23.68 -39.07 -3.77
N GLU A 327 24.34 -39.74 -4.73
CA GLU A 327 23.90 -39.85 -6.11
C GLU A 327 22.53 -40.50 -6.25
#